data_c9b9c101b39515f0ef4a3fa457bd2452
#
_entry.id   c9b9c101b39515f0ef4a3fa457bd2452
#
_cell.length_a   1.000
_cell.length_b   1.000
_cell.length_c   1.000
_cell.angle_alpha   90.00
_cell.angle_beta   90.00
_cell.angle_gamma   90.00
#
_symmetry.space_group_name_H-M   'P 1'
#
loop_
_entity.id
_entity.type
_entity.pdbx_description
1 polymer ?
#
loop_
_entity_poly.entity_id
_entity_poly.type
_entity_poly.pdbx_seq_one_letter_code
_entity_poly.pdbx_strand_id
1 'polypeptide(L)'
;MWLQSLIGGLTKNQEILIMKKFSVKTIVATGIGAALFFVLGRFVAIPSGIPDTNISIQYGVLAFIAAVFGPITGLLAGLIGHFFIDFSYGWGVWWSWVIASACFGGIMGLATMKLKVDEGEFGRKGILIFNVAQIICHLAAWAVIAPVLDIVMYAEPANKVFLQGLVSAGINIAATAVVGTLLCVAYANAIPKKGSLKEEQ
;
A
#
# COMPACT_ATOMS: atom_id res chain seq x y z
N MET A 1 1.27 -3.94 -30.38
CA MET A 1 2.08 -5.08 -30.86
C MET A 1 2.74 -5.87 -29.72
N TRP A 2 3.37 -5.26 -28.73
CA TRP A 2 4.03 -5.92 -27.59
C TRP A 2 3.09 -6.68 -26.64
N LEU A 3 1.91 -6.14 -26.34
CA LEU A 3 0.90 -6.81 -25.48
C LEU A 3 0.35 -8.09 -26.13
N GLN A 4 0.17 -8.14 -27.43
CA GLN A 4 -0.31 -9.34 -28.13
C GLN A 4 0.69 -10.51 -28.13
N SER A 5 2.01 -10.22 -28.10
CA SER A 5 3.03 -11.27 -27.99
C SER A 5 3.15 -11.88 -26.59
N LEU A 6 2.79 -11.12 -25.55
CA LEU A 6 2.77 -11.60 -24.16
C LEU A 6 1.50 -12.43 -23.83
N ILE A 7 0.40 -12.23 -24.58
CA ILE A 7 -0.89 -12.87 -24.31
C ILE A 7 -1.15 -14.05 -25.25
N GLY A 8 -0.35 -14.23 -26.31
CA GLY A 8 -0.57 -15.21 -27.39
C GLY A 8 -0.57 -16.70 -27.01
N GLY A 9 -0.36 -17.02 -25.73
CA GLY A 9 -0.44 -18.38 -25.20
C GLY A 9 -1.52 -18.58 -24.12
N LEU A 10 -2.30 -17.54 -23.81
CA LEU A 10 -3.30 -17.59 -22.76
C LEU A 10 -4.67 -18.01 -23.31
N THR A 11 -5.44 -18.74 -22.52
CA THR A 11 -6.84 -19.02 -22.85
C THR A 11 -7.67 -17.73 -22.73
N LYS A 12 -8.76 -17.65 -23.50
CA LYS A 12 -9.69 -16.49 -23.47
C LYS A 12 -10.14 -16.11 -22.06
N ASN A 13 -10.30 -17.08 -21.18
CA ASN A 13 -10.63 -16.84 -19.75
C ASN A 13 -9.47 -16.20 -18.98
N GLN A 14 -8.23 -16.55 -19.29
CA GLN A 14 -7.03 -15.95 -18.69
C GLN A 14 -6.83 -14.52 -19.18
N GLU A 15 -7.07 -14.25 -20.46
CA GLU A 15 -7.04 -12.90 -21.02
C GLU A 15 -8.09 -12.00 -20.35
N ILE A 16 -9.34 -12.46 -20.21
CA ILE A 16 -10.41 -11.73 -19.53
C ILE A 16 -10.05 -11.45 -18.06
N LEU A 17 -9.45 -12.42 -17.35
CA LEU A 17 -9.03 -12.25 -15.96
C LEU A 17 -7.91 -11.22 -15.83
N ILE A 18 -6.94 -11.23 -16.74
CA ILE A 18 -5.84 -10.26 -16.75
C ILE A 18 -6.35 -8.87 -17.09
N MET A 19 -7.20 -8.74 -18.11
CA MET A 19 -7.82 -7.45 -18.48
C MET A 19 -8.69 -6.88 -17.36
N LYS A 20 -9.39 -7.73 -16.60
CA LYS A 20 -10.18 -7.32 -15.44
C LYS A 20 -9.31 -6.86 -14.27
N LYS A 21 -8.10 -7.43 -14.11
CA LYS A 21 -7.11 -7.03 -13.11
C LYS A 21 -6.44 -5.69 -13.44
N PHE A 22 -6.25 -5.35 -14.71
CA PHE A 22 -5.68 -4.08 -15.19
C PHE A 22 -6.74 -3.14 -15.77
N SER A 23 -7.84 -2.98 -15.06
CA SER A 23 -8.89 -2.04 -15.45
C SER A 23 -8.38 -0.59 -15.43
N VAL A 24 -9.04 0.31 -16.17
CA VAL A 24 -8.75 1.75 -16.14
C VAL A 24 -8.78 2.26 -14.68
N LYS A 25 -9.73 1.79 -13.87
CA LYS A 25 -9.84 2.09 -12.44
C LYS A 25 -8.54 1.73 -11.69
N THR A 26 -7.97 0.54 -11.95
CA THR A 26 -6.71 0.08 -11.34
C THR A 26 -5.55 0.97 -11.74
N ILE A 27 -5.41 1.31 -13.01
CA ILE A 27 -4.32 2.14 -13.53
C ILE A 27 -4.37 3.55 -12.92
N VAL A 28 -5.53 4.19 -12.96
CA VAL A 28 -5.74 5.53 -12.41
C VAL A 28 -5.51 5.55 -10.90
N ALA A 29 -6.07 4.58 -10.17
CA ALA A 29 -5.88 4.48 -8.73
C ALA A 29 -4.41 4.22 -8.36
N THR A 30 -3.68 3.43 -9.15
CA THR A 30 -2.23 3.22 -8.97
C THR A 30 -1.46 4.52 -9.15
N GLY A 31 -1.72 5.27 -10.22
CA GLY A 31 -1.03 6.53 -10.49
C GLY A 31 -1.28 7.58 -9.40
N ILE A 32 -2.54 7.78 -9.02
CA ILE A 32 -2.91 8.69 -7.92
C ILE A 32 -2.32 8.21 -6.60
N GLY A 33 -2.39 6.92 -6.31
CA GLY A 33 -1.84 6.32 -5.10
C GLY A 33 -0.34 6.48 -4.97
N ALA A 34 0.39 6.22 -6.04
CA ALA A 34 1.84 6.41 -6.09
C ALA A 34 2.23 7.89 -5.91
N ALA A 35 1.50 8.81 -6.56
CA ALA A 35 1.74 10.24 -6.42
C ALA A 35 1.48 10.73 -4.99
N LEU A 36 0.38 10.32 -4.35
CA LEU A 36 0.07 10.65 -2.95
C LEU A 36 1.12 10.06 -2.01
N PHE A 37 1.50 8.81 -2.20
CA PHE A 37 2.55 8.17 -1.41
C PHE A 37 3.87 8.93 -1.51
N PHE A 38 4.29 9.30 -2.74
CA PHE A 38 5.48 10.09 -2.99
C PHE A 38 5.42 11.46 -2.30
N VAL A 39 4.35 12.21 -2.52
CA VAL A 39 4.21 13.57 -1.96
C VAL A 39 4.24 13.54 -0.43
N LEU A 40 3.52 12.62 0.19
CA LEU A 40 3.47 12.50 1.65
C LEU A 40 4.82 12.04 2.22
N GLY A 41 5.49 11.09 1.59
CA GLY A 41 6.78 10.59 2.05
C GLY A 41 7.93 11.57 1.82
N ARG A 42 7.85 12.39 0.78
CA ARG A 42 8.93 13.32 0.43
C ARG A 42 8.81 14.69 1.10
N PHE A 43 7.58 15.22 1.22
CA PHE A 43 7.36 16.61 1.61
C PHE A 43 6.65 16.79 2.95
N VAL A 44 5.98 15.75 3.46
CA VAL A 44 5.23 15.80 4.74
C VAL A 44 5.94 15.00 5.83
N ALA A 45 6.94 14.20 5.47
CA ALA A 45 7.69 13.38 6.41
C ALA A 45 8.53 14.24 7.37
N ILE A 46 8.58 13.82 8.65
CA ILE A 46 9.32 14.45 9.73
C ILE A 46 10.42 13.49 10.18
N PRO A 47 11.68 13.93 10.36
CA PRO A 47 12.75 13.09 10.88
C PRO A 47 12.39 12.49 12.24
N SER A 48 12.62 11.18 12.41
CA SER A 48 12.32 10.47 13.68
C SER A 48 13.42 10.59 14.74
N GLY A 49 14.58 11.09 14.36
CA GLY A 49 15.81 11.04 15.17
C GLY A 49 16.64 9.75 14.98
N ILE A 50 16.11 8.76 14.30
CA ILE A 50 16.85 7.57 13.84
C ILE A 50 17.33 7.83 12.41
N PRO A 51 18.62 7.56 12.07
CA PRO A 51 19.12 7.74 10.72
C PRO A 51 18.23 7.04 9.67
N ASP A 52 18.00 7.71 8.56
CA ASP A 52 17.24 7.21 7.41
C ASP A 52 15.80 6.74 7.74
N THR A 53 15.25 7.19 8.88
CA THR A 53 13.89 6.81 9.33
C THR A 53 13.06 8.05 9.59
N ASN A 54 11.90 8.14 8.92
CA ASN A 54 11.01 9.29 9.00
C ASN A 54 9.63 8.91 9.56
N ILE A 55 8.98 9.85 10.23
CA ILE A 55 7.57 9.80 10.62
C ILE A 55 6.75 10.31 9.45
N SER A 56 5.88 9.49 8.88
CA SER A 56 5.03 9.89 7.76
C SER A 56 3.70 9.17 7.80
N ILE A 57 2.68 9.80 7.21
CA ILE A 57 1.33 9.24 7.08
C ILE A 57 1.12 8.45 5.78
N GLN A 58 2.12 8.37 4.93
CA GLN A 58 2.06 7.77 3.59
C GLN A 58 1.56 6.32 3.60
N TYR A 59 1.94 5.53 4.61
CA TYR A 59 1.51 4.12 4.71
C TYR A 59 0.06 3.97 5.12
N GLY A 60 -0.51 4.93 5.85
CA GLY A 60 -1.94 5.00 6.10
C GLY A 60 -2.74 5.21 4.80
N VAL A 61 -2.25 6.06 3.92
CA VAL A 61 -2.83 6.28 2.59
C VAL A 61 -2.63 5.05 1.70
N LEU A 62 -1.46 4.40 1.72
CA LEU A 62 -1.21 3.19 0.96
C LEU A 62 -2.12 2.03 1.40
N ALA A 63 -2.30 1.86 2.72
CA ALA A 63 -3.20 0.85 3.27
C ALA A 63 -4.66 1.09 2.85
N PHE A 64 -5.12 2.34 2.87
CA PHE A 64 -6.43 2.73 2.35
C PHE A 64 -6.58 2.39 0.86
N ILE A 65 -5.62 2.78 0.03
CA ILE A 65 -5.63 2.49 -1.41
C ILE A 65 -5.65 0.98 -1.68
N ALA A 66 -4.84 0.22 -0.94
CA ALA A 66 -4.82 -1.24 -1.04
C ALA A 66 -6.17 -1.87 -0.64
N ALA A 67 -6.81 -1.36 0.41
CA ALA A 67 -8.11 -1.86 0.89
C ALA A 67 -9.28 -1.56 -0.08
N VAL A 68 -9.23 -0.40 -0.76
CA VAL A 68 -10.30 0.03 -1.68
C VAL A 68 -10.11 -0.50 -3.10
N PHE A 69 -8.87 -0.48 -3.60
CA PHE A 69 -8.56 -0.77 -5.00
C PHE A 69 -7.85 -2.12 -5.22
N GLY A 70 -7.56 -2.82 -4.13
CA GLY A 70 -7.04 -4.19 -4.16
C GLY A 70 -5.52 -4.30 -4.21
N PRO A 71 -5.01 -5.56 -4.18
CA PRO A 71 -3.61 -5.87 -3.95
C PRO A 71 -2.66 -5.39 -5.04
N ILE A 72 -3.07 -5.44 -6.31
CA ILE A 72 -2.23 -4.98 -7.43
C ILE A 72 -2.01 -3.47 -7.34
N THR A 73 -3.07 -2.71 -7.06
CA THR A 73 -2.99 -1.26 -6.88
C THR A 73 -2.09 -0.91 -5.70
N GLY A 74 -2.28 -1.57 -4.54
CA GLY A 74 -1.46 -1.35 -3.36
C GLY A 74 0.02 -1.66 -3.61
N LEU A 75 0.32 -2.81 -4.23
CA LEU A 75 1.68 -3.22 -4.57
C LEU A 75 2.36 -2.19 -5.49
N LEU A 76 1.72 -1.83 -6.59
CA LEU A 76 2.29 -0.92 -7.58
C LEU A 76 2.40 0.52 -7.05
N ALA A 77 1.41 1.00 -6.28
CA ALA A 77 1.47 2.32 -5.68
C ALA A 77 2.61 2.42 -4.65
N GLY A 78 2.81 1.40 -3.82
CA GLY A 78 3.94 1.32 -2.89
C GLY A 78 5.29 1.25 -3.59
N LEU A 79 5.41 0.42 -4.63
CA LEU A 79 6.62 0.28 -5.43
C LEU A 79 7.02 1.60 -6.09
N ILE A 80 6.11 2.16 -6.88
CA ILE A 80 6.36 3.36 -7.68
C ILE A 80 6.55 4.59 -6.78
N GLY A 81 5.70 4.75 -5.78
CA GLY A 81 5.77 5.90 -4.88
C GLY A 81 7.05 5.93 -4.06
N HIS A 82 7.49 4.79 -3.50
CA HIS A 82 8.75 4.71 -2.75
C HIS A 82 9.96 4.88 -3.66
N PHE A 83 9.94 4.26 -4.84
CA PHE A 83 10.99 4.49 -5.85
C PHE A 83 11.21 5.98 -6.10
N PHE A 84 10.14 6.76 -6.31
CA PHE A 84 10.27 8.19 -6.55
C PHE A 84 10.71 8.98 -5.29
N ILE A 85 10.37 8.54 -4.08
CA ILE A 85 10.91 9.15 -2.86
C ILE A 85 12.43 9.05 -2.87
N ASP A 86 12.98 7.84 -2.99
CA ASP A 86 14.41 7.61 -2.96
C ASP A 86 15.13 8.31 -4.12
N PHE A 87 14.59 8.17 -5.33
CA PHE A 87 15.13 8.84 -6.51
C PHE A 87 15.20 10.36 -6.36
N SER A 88 14.22 10.97 -5.70
CA SER A 88 14.16 12.43 -5.50
C SER A 88 15.17 12.97 -4.48
N TYR A 89 15.74 12.10 -3.63
CA TYR A 89 16.80 12.49 -2.72
C TYR A 89 18.18 12.56 -3.38
N GLY A 90 18.37 11.91 -4.53
CA GLY A 90 19.62 11.97 -5.32
C GLY A 90 20.73 11.03 -4.86
N TRP A 91 20.53 10.21 -3.83
CA TRP A 91 21.50 9.21 -3.36
C TRP A 91 21.32 7.81 -3.95
N GLY A 92 20.36 7.66 -4.85
CA GLY A 92 20.02 6.38 -5.45
C GLY A 92 18.83 5.71 -4.77
N VAL A 93 18.38 4.61 -5.37
CA VAL A 93 17.19 3.87 -4.92
C VAL A 93 17.60 2.74 -3.98
N TRP A 94 17.03 2.69 -2.80
CA TRP A 94 17.26 1.64 -1.81
C TRP A 94 16.21 0.53 -1.98
N TRP A 95 16.52 -0.41 -2.86
CA TRP A 95 15.56 -1.39 -3.35
C TRP A 95 14.95 -2.29 -2.28
N SER A 96 15.67 -2.61 -1.20
CA SER A 96 15.16 -3.40 -0.08
C SER A 96 13.89 -2.79 0.53
N TRP A 97 13.90 -1.47 0.78
CA TRP A 97 12.78 -0.75 1.36
C TRP A 97 11.68 -0.46 0.33
N VAL A 98 12.05 -0.24 -0.92
CA VAL A 98 11.10 -0.11 -2.04
C VAL A 98 10.31 -1.41 -2.22
N ILE A 99 10.98 -2.57 -2.21
CA ILE A 99 10.34 -3.89 -2.30
C ILE A 99 9.46 -4.13 -1.06
N ALA A 100 9.93 -3.79 0.13
CA ALA A 100 9.13 -3.92 1.35
C ALA A 100 7.84 -3.09 1.30
N SER A 101 7.88 -1.88 0.74
CA SER A 101 6.70 -1.04 0.51
C SER A 101 5.71 -1.67 -0.48
N ALA A 102 6.22 -2.25 -1.56
CA ALA A 102 5.41 -2.98 -2.52
C ALA A 102 4.75 -4.20 -1.86
N CYS A 103 5.52 -4.99 -1.10
CA CYS A 103 5.01 -6.13 -0.35
C CYS A 103 3.94 -5.71 0.67
N PHE A 104 4.17 -4.63 1.43
CA PHE A 104 3.17 -4.10 2.36
C PHE A 104 1.85 -3.80 1.64
N GLY A 105 1.89 -3.02 0.55
CA GLY A 105 0.70 -2.67 -0.22
C GLY A 105 -0.02 -3.87 -0.81
N GLY A 106 0.73 -4.84 -1.35
CA GLY A 106 0.19 -6.08 -1.91
C GLY A 106 -0.47 -6.98 -0.86
N ILE A 107 0.23 -7.24 0.24
CA ILE A 107 -0.27 -8.10 1.33
C ILE A 107 -1.47 -7.45 2.02
N MET A 108 -1.41 -6.14 2.27
CA MET A 108 -2.53 -5.38 2.85
C MET A 108 -3.78 -5.46 1.97
N GLY A 109 -3.63 -5.29 0.65
CA GLY A 109 -4.73 -5.45 -0.29
C GLY A 109 -5.32 -6.86 -0.28
N LEU A 110 -4.48 -7.92 -0.20
CA LEU A 110 -4.96 -9.31 -0.08
C LEU A 110 -5.72 -9.53 1.24
N ALA A 111 -5.18 -9.05 2.35
CA ALA A 111 -5.77 -9.22 3.68
C ALA A 111 -7.12 -8.51 3.83
N THR A 112 -7.33 -7.42 3.09
CA THR A 112 -8.53 -6.58 3.18
C THR A 112 -9.54 -6.79 2.05
N MET A 113 -9.28 -7.65 1.08
CA MET A 113 -10.16 -7.92 -0.08
C MET A 113 -11.63 -8.21 0.29
N LYS A 114 -11.86 -8.82 1.46
CA LYS A 114 -13.21 -9.21 1.91
C LYS A 114 -13.94 -8.10 2.67
N LEU A 115 -13.30 -6.96 2.91
CA LEU A 115 -13.89 -5.87 3.71
C LEU A 115 -14.90 -5.03 2.93
N LYS A 116 -14.88 -5.11 1.58
CA LYS A 116 -15.82 -4.41 0.68
C LYS A 116 -15.93 -2.90 0.96
N VAL A 117 -14.81 -2.28 1.29
CA VAL A 117 -14.75 -0.84 1.56
C VAL A 117 -15.26 -0.05 0.36
N ASP A 118 -14.98 -0.54 -0.86
CA ASP A 118 -15.45 0.03 -2.12
C ASP A 118 -16.96 -0.15 -2.39
N GLU A 119 -17.64 -0.98 -1.59
CA GLU A 119 -19.10 -1.14 -1.60
C GLU A 119 -19.80 -0.36 -0.46
N GLY A 120 -19.06 0.42 0.33
CA GLY A 120 -19.58 1.18 1.47
C GLY A 120 -19.73 0.36 2.76
N GLU A 121 -19.11 -0.84 2.82
CA GLU A 121 -19.17 -1.73 3.99
C GLU A 121 -17.89 -1.62 4.83
N PHE A 122 -17.85 -0.70 5.81
CA PHE A 122 -16.72 -0.57 6.73
C PHE A 122 -17.17 -0.20 8.15
N GLY A 123 -17.86 -1.13 8.81
CA GLY A 123 -18.31 -1.00 10.20
C GLY A 123 -17.24 -1.47 11.21
N ARG A 124 -17.64 -1.58 12.49
CA ARG A 124 -16.74 -1.94 13.62
C ARG A 124 -15.90 -3.20 13.37
N LYS A 125 -16.51 -4.25 12.79
CA LYS A 125 -15.80 -5.49 12.45
C LYS A 125 -14.74 -5.25 11.34
N GLY A 126 -15.08 -4.44 10.35
CA GLY A 126 -14.15 -4.05 9.27
C GLY A 126 -12.95 -3.27 9.82
N ILE A 127 -13.20 -2.32 10.72
CA ILE A 127 -12.16 -1.55 11.41
C ILE A 127 -11.21 -2.47 12.17
N LEU A 128 -11.75 -3.44 12.94
CA LEU A 128 -10.93 -4.38 13.68
C LEU A 128 -10.06 -5.24 12.74
N ILE A 129 -10.65 -5.83 11.69
CA ILE A 129 -9.92 -6.66 10.73
C ILE A 129 -8.85 -5.85 10.01
N PHE A 130 -9.17 -4.62 9.56
CA PHE A 130 -8.21 -3.72 8.93
C PHE A 130 -7.01 -3.44 9.84
N ASN A 131 -7.26 -3.13 11.13
CA ASN A 131 -6.20 -2.80 12.07
C ASN A 131 -5.35 -4.01 12.46
N VAL A 132 -5.94 -5.19 12.61
CA VAL A 132 -5.16 -6.42 12.81
C VAL A 132 -4.31 -6.74 11.57
N ALA A 133 -4.90 -6.64 10.39
CA ALA A 133 -4.19 -6.88 9.13
C ALA A 133 -3.01 -5.92 8.94
N GLN A 134 -3.21 -4.61 9.15
CA GLN A 134 -2.15 -3.62 8.97
C GLN A 134 -0.99 -3.81 9.97
N ILE A 135 -1.25 -4.21 11.22
CA ILE A 135 -0.21 -4.52 12.19
C ILE A 135 0.66 -5.68 11.67
N ILE A 136 0.03 -6.78 11.25
CA ILE A 136 0.75 -7.94 10.71
C ILE A 136 1.54 -7.56 9.45
N CYS A 137 0.94 -6.80 8.54
CA CYS A 137 1.60 -6.36 7.31
C CYS A 137 2.81 -5.45 7.58
N HIS A 138 2.70 -4.52 8.54
CA HIS A 138 3.81 -3.64 8.92
C HIS A 138 4.95 -4.43 9.58
N LEU A 139 4.63 -5.36 10.48
CA LEU A 139 5.66 -6.22 11.09
C LEU A 139 6.34 -7.08 10.03
N ALA A 140 5.61 -7.67 9.09
CA ALA A 140 6.19 -8.44 8.01
C ALA A 140 7.10 -7.60 7.11
N ALA A 141 6.65 -6.40 6.71
CA ALA A 141 7.41 -5.53 5.81
C ALA A 141 8.67 -4.95 6.49
N TRP A 142 8.52 -4.39 7.69
CA TRP A 142 9.57 -3.58 8.31
C TRP A 142 10.43 -4.33 9.32
N ALA A 143 9.89 -5.32 10.03
CA ALA A 143 10.68 -6.12 10.96
C ALA A 143 11.28 -7.38 10.32
N VAL A 144 10.87 -7.75 9.09
CA VAL A 144 11.38 -8.95 8.41
C VAL A 144 11.89 -8.62 7.00
N ILE A 145 11.03 -8.22 6.07
CA ILE A 145 11.38 -8.12 4.65
C ILE A 145 12.48 -7.08 4.42
N ALA A 146 12.30 -5.83 4.88
CA ALA A 146 13.26 -4.76 4.66
C ALA A 146 14.64 -5.08 5.29
N PRO A 147 14.74 -5.45 6.58
CA PRO A 147 16.03 -5.77 7.19
C PRO A 147 16.74 -6.94 6.53
N VAL A 148 16.02 -8.01 6.20
CA VAL A 148 16.61 -9.19 5.55
C VAL A 148 17.16 -8.82 4.17
N LEU A 149 16.39 -8.06 3.38
CA LEU A 149 16.85 -7.60 2.07
C LEU A 149 18.03 -6.63 2.18
N ASP A 150 18.06 -5.75 3.18
CA ASP A 150 19.21 -4.85 3.42
C ASP A 150 20.49 -5.63 3.69
N ILE A 151 20.41 -6.65 4.52
CA ILE A 151 21.59 -7.51 4.82
C ILE A 151 22.04 -8.24 3.56
N VAL A 152 21.11 -8.80 2.80
CA VAL A 152 21.44 -9.62 1.62
C VAL A 152 21.93 -8.77 0.44
N MET A 153 21.32 -7.61 0.20
CA MET A 153 21.61 -6.78 -0.97
C MET A 153 22.76 -5.79 -0.75
N TYR A 154 22.90 -5.28 0.49
CA TYR A 154 23.81 -4.17 0.78
C TYR A 154 24.82 -4.48 1.89
N ALA A 155 24.77 -5.69 2.47
CA ALA A 155 25.62 -6.11 3.60
C ALA A 155 25.53 -5.15 4.82
N GLU A 156 24.38 -4.53 5.02
CA GLU A 156 24.15 -3.61 6.13
C GLU A 156 24.22 -4.34 7.49
N PRO A 157 24.73 -3.69 8.56
CA PRO A 157 24.80 -4.27 9.89
C PRO A 157 23.41 -4.64 10.43
N ALA A 158 23.22 -5.89 10.85
CA ALA A 158 21.93 -6.40 11.30
C ALA A 158 21.31 -5.57 12.44
N ASN A 159 22.10 -5.16 13.42
CA ASN A 159 21.63 -4.33 14.54
C ASN A 159 21.06 -2.98 14.07
N LYS A 160 21.67 -2.36 13.04
CA LYS A 160 21.19 -1.09 12.45
C LYS A 160 19.84 -1.30 11.79
N VAL A 161 19.76 -2.24 10.84
CA VAL A 161 18.56 -2.40 9.99
C VAL A 161 17.36 -2.94 10.75
N PHE A 162 17.56 -3.82 11.74
CA PHE A 162 16.46 -4.28 12.59
C PHE A 162 15.95 -3.17 13.52
N LEU A 163 16.83 -2.28 14.04
CA LEU A 163 16.41 -1.11 14.82
C LEU A 163 15.56 -0.17 13.94
N GLN A 164 16.06 0.19 12.76
CA GLN A 164 15.33 1.03 11.79
C GLN A 164 13.98 0.40 11.44
N GLY A 165 13.95 -0.90 11.16
CA GLY A 165 12.74 -1.64 10.80
C GLY A 165 11.70 -1.66 11.92
N LEU A 166 12.11 -1.92 13.18
CA LEU A 166 11.19 -1.93 14.33
C LEU A 166 10.62 -0.54 14.61
N VAL A 167 11.43 0.51 14.54
CA VAL A 167 10.98 1.90 14.72
C VAL A 167 10.01 2.28 13.59
N SER A 168 10.35 1.96 12.34
CA SER A 168 9.46 2.18 11.19
C SER A 168 8.14 1.43 11.33
N ALA A 169 8.17 0.16 11.78
CA ALA A 169 6.96 -0.61 12.03
C ALA A 169 6.05 0.09 13.07
N GLY A 170 6.59 0.50 14.20
CA GLY A 170 5.83 1.19 15.25
C GLY A 170 5.17 2.48 14.78
N ILE A 171 5.95 3.33 14.11
CA ILE A 171 5.46 4.61 13.55
C ILE A 171 4.36 4.37 12.51
N ASN A 172 4.61 3.46 11.57
CA ASN A 172 3.69 3.18 10.48
C ASN A 172 2.41 2.49 10.95
N ILE A 173 2.47 1.62 11.96
CA ILE A 173 1.31 1.03 12.62
C ILE A 173 0.43 2.12 13.22
N ALA A 174 1.01 3.06 13.98
CA ALA A 174 0.27 4.13 14.62
C ALA A 174 -0.37 5.07 13.57
N ALA A 175 0.40 5.49 12.56
CA ALA A 175 -0.08 6.33 11.47
C ALA A 175 -1.20 5.66 10.67
N THR A 176 -1.05 4.37 10.35
CA THR A 176 -2.05 3.61 9.58
C THR A 176 -3.31 3.36 10.40
N ALA A 177 -3.19 3.08 11.69
CA ALA A 177 -4.35 2.90 12.58
C ALA A 177 -5.24 4.14 12.60
N VAL A 178 -4.66 5.33 12.59
CA VAL A 178 -5.42 6.59 12.58
C VAL A 178 -5.83 6.95 11.15
N VAL A 179 -4.85 7.25 10.29
CA VAL A 179 -5.11 7.82 8.96
C VAL A 179 -5.80 6.82 8.03
N GLY A 180 -5.30 5.58 7.97
CA GLY A 180 -5.87 4.55 7.12
C GLY A 180 -7.30 4.21 7.51
N THR A 181 -7.57 4.07 8.80
CA THR A 181 -8.93 3.80 9.31
C THR A 181 -9.88 4.96 9.01
N LEU A 182 -9.47 6.21 9.26
CA LEU A 182 -10.31 7.38 8.99
C LEU A 182 -10.62 7.51 7.49
N LEU A 183 -9.65 7.28 6.61
CA LEU A 183 -9.87 7.31 5.17
C LEU A 183 -10.82 6.20 4.71
N CYS A 184 -10.70 4.98 5.23
CA CYS A 184 -11.63 3.89 4.91
C CYS A 184 -13.06 4.20 5.40
N VAL A 185 -13.21 4.75 6.61
CA VAL A 185 -14.52 5.17 7.14
C VAL A 185 -15.13 6.27 6.29
N ALA A 186 -14.36 7.32 5.99
CA ALA A 186 -14.82 8.45 5.19
C ALA A 186 -15.24 8.00 3.78
N TYR A 187 -14.42 7.17 3.15
CA TYR A 187 -14.71 6.63 1.82
C TYR A 187 -15.97 5.76 1.81
N ALA A 188 -16.10 4.81 2.74
CA ALA A 188 -17.26 3.94 2.83
C ALA A 188 -18.57 4.73 3.08
N ASN A 189 -18.52 5.79 3.88
CA ASN A 189 -19.67 6.66 4.14
C ASN A 189 -20.04 7.56 2.94
N ALA A 190 -19.08 7.84 2.05
CA ALA A 190 -19.33 8.65 0.85
C ALA A 190 -19.95 7.85 -0.30
N ILE A 191 -19.91 6.51 -0.24
CA ILE A 191 -20.52 5.66 -1.27
C ILE A 191 -22.04 5.55 -1.04
N PRO A 192 -22.88 5.86 -2.06
CA PRO A 192 -24.33 5.66 -1.96
C PRO A 192 -24.66 4.19 -1.69
N LYS A 193 -25.45 3.92 -0.66
CA LYS A 193 -25.90 2.55 -0.36
C LYS A 193 -26.77 2.03 -1.50
N LYS A 194 -26.54 0.78 -1.93
CA LYS A 194 -27.37 0.12 -2.93
C LYS A 194 -28.84 0.15 -2.46
N GLY A 195 -29.70 0.88 -3.16
CA GLY A 195 -31.12 1.01 -2.85
C GLY A 195 -31.58 2.43 -2.45
N SER A 196 -30.69 3.35 -2.10
CA SER A 196 -31.07 4.72 -1.72
C SER A 196 -31.74 5.53 -2.85
N LEU A 197 -31.57 5.13 -4.11
CA LEU A 197 -32.20 5.76 -5.27
C LEU A 197 -33.61 5.22 -5.58
N LYS A 198 -34.14 4.26 -4.82
CA LYS A 198 -35.49 3.72 -5.02
C LYS A 198 -36.57 4.40 -4.20
N GLU A 199 -36.23 5.31 -3.31
CA GLU A 199 -37.19 5.99 -2.43
C GLU A 199 -37.69 7.35 -2.98
N GLU A 200 -37.23 7.80 -4.15
CA GLU A 200 -37.63 9.06 -4.76
C GLU A 200 -38.57 8.88 -6.00
N GLN A 201 -39.19 7.74 -6.14
CA GLN A 201 -40.28 7.50 -7.13
C GLN A 201 -41.56 7.12 -6.37
#